data_ff87391024df20a44cecf64ca4719ed7
#
_entry.id   ff87391024df20a44cecf64ca4719ed7
#
_cell.length_a   1.000
_cell.length_b   1.000
_cell.length_c   1.000
_cell.angle_alpha   90.00
_cell.angle_beta   90.00
_cell.angle_gamma   90.00
#
_symmetry.space_group_name_H-M   'P 1'
#
loop_
_entity.id
_entity.type
_entity.pdbx_description
1 polymer ?
#
loop_
_entity_poly.entity_id
_entity_poly.type
_entity_poly.pdbx_seq_one_letter_code
_entity_poly.pdbx_strand_id
1 'polypeptide(L)'
;MKLAIVGGGPAGLYLSILLKRQDPSHEIAVYERNPEGSTYGWGVTYWAGLLGKLRAGDPESAAAVAEASVTWTDGVAIVRDERTVHRGDAGFGIGRRRMLALLAERAEDLGVRVEFEHDIIGPDAPELAGADLVVAADGVNSALREAHAGHFGSEVASGRNPYIWLGTTKVFDSFSFAFKETEHGWIWCYAYGFSGERSTCVVECSPETWTGLGLDTHGEADSLNLLEKLFHDLLDGHELIGRDRADDAAQWLTFRTLTNRVWHRGNLVLLGDAAHTTHYSIGAGTTLALEDALALADALGAPGATSTPGGLDAALTSYGKRRRAELLSAQSAARYSAQWYENLPRYMSLEPAQMFALLGQRHSPLLPHVPPQLYYRIDRAAERLEALRRLKRWLGPRVARAVHGRR
;
A
#
# COMPACT_ATOMS: atom_id res chain seq x y z
N MET A 1 -25.05 14.93 -9.63
CA MET A 1 -24.43 15.44 -8.40
C MET A 1 -23.18 16.25 -8.73
N LYS A 2 -22.89 17.28 -7.91
CA LYS A 2 -21.61 18.00 -7.93
C LYS A 2 -20.67 17.39 -6.88
N LEU A 3 -19.52 16.88 -7.29
CA LEU A 3 -18.58 16.22 -6.43
C LEU A 3 -17.22 16.94 -6.44
N ALA A 4 -16.66 17.16 -5.26
CA ALA A 4 -15.30 17.66 -5.07
C ALA A 4 -14.44 16.55 -4.45
N ILE A 5 -13.44 16.08 -5.16
CA ILE A 5 -12.51 15.03 -4.73
C ILE A 5 -11.17 15.71 -4.46
N VAL A 6 -10.71 15.65 -3.22
CA VAL A 6 -9.43 16.24 -2.79
C VAL A 6 -8.38 15.15 -2.76
N GLY A 7 -7.44 15.21 -3.69
CA GLY A 7 -6.35 14.26 -3.90
C GLY A 7 -6.46 13.47 -5.21
N GLY A 8 -5.50 13.68 -6.10
CA GLY A 8 -5.30 12.98 -7.38
C GLY A 8 -4.53 11.65 -7.24
N GLY A 9 -4.64 11.01 -6.09
CA GLY A 9 -4.09 9.67 -5.86
C GLY A 9 -4.95 8.57 -6.52
N PRO A 10 -4.51 7.28 -6.45
CA PRO A 10 -5.20 6.17 -7.10
C PRO A 10 -6.68 6.07 -6.70
N ALA A 11 -7.01 6.32 -5.42
CA ALA A 11 -8.37 6.24 -4.92
C ALA A 11 -9.27 7.34 -5.51
N GLY A 12 -8.82 8.61 -5.49
CA GLY A 12 -9.60 9.75 -5.96
C GLY A 12 -9.84 9.70 -7.46
N LEU A 13 -8.80 9.44 -8.24
CA LEU A 13 -8.91 9.30 -9.70
C LEU A 13 -9.81 8.13 -10.08
N TYR A 14 -9.60 6.96 -9.47
CA TYR A 14 -10.41 5.80 -9.83
C TYR A 14 -11.88 5.93 -9.41
N LEU A 15 -12.15 6.56 -8.26
CA LEU A 15 -13.53 6.89 -7.87
C LEU A 15 -14.20 7.81 -8.90
N SER A 16 -13.50 8.85 -9.35
CA SER A 16 -14.04 9.79 -10.35
C SER A 16 -14.44 9.08 -11.66
N ILE A 17 -13.59 8.14 -12.13
CA ILE A 17 -13.87 7.28 -13.29
C ILE A 17 -15.14 6.47 -13.08
N LEU A 18 -15.23 5.76 -11.93
CA LEU A 18 -16.38 4.90 -11.63
C LEU A 18 -17.69 5.68 -11.59
N LEU A 19 -17.70 6.85 -10.95
CA LEU A 19 -18.88 7.68 -10.82
C LEU A 19 -19.32 8.27 -12.17
N LYS A 20 -18.39 8.71 -12.99
CA LYS A 20 -18.69 9.18 -14.36
C LYS A 20 -19.25 8.07 -15.25
N ARG A 21 -18.79 6.85 -15.07
CA ARG A 21 -19.33 5.69 -15.79
C ARG A 21 -20.72 5.29 -15.32
N GLN A 22 -21.02 5.46 -14.03
CA GLN A 22 -22.35 5.21 -13.49
C GLN A 22 -23.37 6.24 -13.96
N ASP A 23 -22.98 7.50 -13.93
CA ASP A 23 -23.83 8.62 -14.41
C ASP A 23 -22.94 9.73 -15.01
N PRO A 24 -22.92 9.84 -16.37
CA PRO A 24 -22.14 10.87 -17.06
C PRO A 24 -22.57 12.32 -16.72
N SER A 25 -23.76 12.53 -16.14
CA SER A 25 -24.24 13.84 -15.74
C SER A 25 -23.58 14.39 -14.45
N HIS A 26 -22.83 13.56 -13.74
CA HIS A 26 -22.10 14.02 -12.56
C HIS A 26 -21.08 15.10 -12.93
N GLU A 27 -21.07 16.20 -12.19
CA GLU A 27 -20.04 17.24 -12.25
C GLU A 27 -18.95 16.90 -11.24
N ILE A 28 -17.79 16.42 -11.73
CA ILE A 28 -16.70 15.95 -10.85
C ILE A 28 -15.46 16.80 -11.08
N ALA A 29 -14.92 17.36 -9.98
CA ALA A 29 -13.60 17.96 -9.94
C ALA A 29 -12.70 17.22 -8.98
N VAL A 30 -11.47 16.93 -9.44
CA VAL A 30 -10.37 16.37 -8.63
C VAL A 30 -9.32 17.44 -8.45
N TYR A 31 -8.96 17.75 -7.22
CA TYR A 31 -7.94 18.74 -6.86
C TYR A 31 -6.69 18.03 -6.34
N GLU A 32 -5.57 18.19 -7.03
CA GLU A 32 -4.29 17.61 -6.65
C GLU A 32 -3.26 18.73 -6.39
N ARG A 33 -2.67 18.75 -5.20
CA ARG A 33 -1.71 19.80 -4.79
C ARG A 33 -0.38 19.77 -5.55
N ASN A 34 0.03 18.58 -6.03
CA ASN A 34 1.30 18.42 -6.73
C ASN A 34 1.14 18.71 -8.22
N PRO A 35 2.23 19.09 -8.93
CA PRO A 35 2.25 19.16 -10.37
C PRO A 35 1.90 17.84 -11.03
N GLU A 36 1.35 17.92 -12.24
CA GLU A 36 1.10 16.74 -13.07
C GLU A 36 2.37 15.88 -13.21
N GLY A 37 2.19 14.56 -13.18
CA GLY A 37 3.29 13.60 -13.24
C GLY A 37 4.17 13.53 -12.00
N SER A 38 3.86 14.26 -10.93
CA SER A 38 4.53 14.12 -9.64
C SER A 38 4.00 12.92 -8.90
N THR A 39 4.86 12.19 -8.21
CA THR A 39 4.47 11.10 -7.32
C THR A 39 5.52 10.86 -6.25
N TYR A 40 5.08 10.37 -5.10
CA TYR A 40 5.97 9.86 -4.07
C TYR A 40 6.25 8.37 -4.32
N GLY A 41 7.53 7.98 -4.24
CA GLY A 41 7.97 6.60 -4.42
C GLY A 41 8.09 6.16 -5.89
N TRP A 42 8.38 4.89 -6.11
CA TRP A 42 8.80 4.34 -7.40
C TRP A 42 7.73 3.45 -8.04
N GLY A 43 7.81 2.16 -7.81
CA GLY A 43 6.83 1.20 -8.29
C GLY A 43 5.89 0.75 -7.20
N VAL A 44 4.70 0.31 -7.58
CA VAL A 44 3.74 -0.35 -6.69
C VAL A 44 3.46 -1.76 -7.18
N THR A 45 3.09 -2.63 -6.25
CA THR A 45 2.79 -4.04 -6.55
C THR A 45 1.32 -4.33 -6.35
N TYR A 46 0.81 -5.28 -7.11
CA TYR A 46 -0.54 -5.81 -6.94
C TYR A 46 -0.65 -7.26 -7.43
N TRP A 47 -1.76 -7.92 -7.15
CA TRP A 47 -2.02 -9.31 -7.50
C TRP A 47 -3.17 -9.41 -8.50
N ALA A 48 -3.25 -10.51 -9.24
CA ALA A 48 -4.24 -10.74 -10.30
C ALA A 48 -5.70 -10.46 -9.88
N GLY A 49 -6.05 -10.67 -8.61
CA GLY A 49 -7.36 -10.37 -8.07
C GLY A 49 -7.78 -8.89 -8.20
N LEU A 50 -6.83 -7.96 -8.15
CA LEU A 50 -7.11 -6.54 -8.37
C LEU A 50 -7.55 -6.27 -9.82
N LEU A 51 -6.85 -6.81 -10.81
CA LEU A 51 -7.22 -6.62 -12.23
C LEU A 51 -8.63 -7.10 -12.53
N GLY A 52 -9.07 -8.19 -11.90
CA GLY A 52 -10.45 -8.67 -12.00
C GLY A 52 -11.47 -7.66 -11.48
N LYS A 53 -11.18 -7.02 -10.35
CA LYS A 53 -12.03 -5.97 -9.75
C LYS A 53 -12.03 -4.70 -10.59
N LEU A 54 -10.86 -4.26 -11.06
CA LEU A 54 -10.75 -3.10 -11.94
C LEU A 54 -11.52 -3.32 -13.23
N ARG A 55 -11.43 -4.51 -13.85
CA ARG A 55 -12.17 -4.87 -15.07
C ARG A 55 -13.68 -4.83 -14.87
N ALA A 56 -14.17 -5.22 -13.71
CA ALA A 56 -15.59 -5.13 -13.38
C ALA A 56 -16.05 -3.66 -13.23
N GLY A 57 -15.21 -2.78 -12.69
CA GLY A 57 -15.48 -1.36 -12.53
C GLY A 57 -15.28 -0.57 -13.83
N ASP A 58 -14.07 -0.59 -14.40
CA ASP A 58 -13.72 0.04 -15.68
C ASP A 58 -12.75 -0.86 -16.47
N PRO A 59 -13.23 -1.56 -17.54
CA PRO A 59 -12.41 -2.43 -18.38
C PRO A 59 -11.22 -1.72 -19.03
N GLU A 60 -11.38 -0.44 -19.39
CA GLU A 60 -10.33 0.34 -20.06
C GLU A 60 -9.18 0.66 -19.11
N SER A 61 -9.48 1.15 -17.91
CA SER A 61 -8.45 1.30 -16.86
C SER A 61 -7.74 -0.01 -16.53
N ALA A 62 -8.48 -1.13 -16.45
CA ALA A 62 -7.90 -2.43 -16.16
C ALA A 62 -6.95 -2.90 -17.29
N ALA A 63 -7.31 -2.67 -18.54
CA ALA A 63 -6.49 -3.01 -19.70
C ALA A 63 -5.22 -2.16 -19.74
N ALA A 64 -5.33 -0.84 -19.58
CA ALA A 64 -4.21 0.09 -19.58
C ALA A 64 -3.22 -0.21 -18.44
N VAL A 65 -3.71 -0.46 -17.22
CA VAL A 65 -2.88 -0.84 -16.07
C VAL A 65 -2.18 -2.18 -16.31
N ALA A 66 -2.89 -3.19 -16.85
CA ALA A 66 -2.30 -4.49 -17.13
C ALA A 66 -1.20 -4.41 -18.20
N GLU A 67 -1.41 -3.65 -19.28
CA GLU A 67 -0.45 -3.45 -20.36
C GLU A 67 0.82 -2.72 -19.88
N ALA A 68 0.67 -1.74 -18.99
CA ALA A 68 1.78 -0.98 -18.43
C ALA A 68 2.54 -1.69 -17.30
N SER A 69 2.11 -2.89 -16.91
CA SER A 69 2.71 -3.65 -15.79
C SER A 69 3.70 -4.70 -16.25
N VAL A 70 4.72 -4.92 -15.44
CA VAL A 70 5.61 -6.09 -15.54
C VAL A 70 5.15 -7.18 -14.59
N THR A 71 5.52 -8.44 -14.86
CA THR A 71 5.10 -9.59 -14.07
C THR A 71 6.29 -10.43 -13.61
N TRP A 72 6.18 -11.04 -12.45
CA TRP A 72 7.11 -12.05 -11.93
C TRP A 72 6.34 -13.18 -11.26
N THR A 73 6.95 -14.37 -11.18
CA THR A 73 6.39 -15.55 -10.51
C THR A 73 7.27 -16.06 -9.38
N ASP A 74 8.54 -15.66 -9.37
CA ASP A 74 9.51 -16.14 -8.41
C ASP A 74 9.71 -15.16 -7.27
N GLY A 75 9.83 -15.69 -6.05
CA GLY A 75 10.38 -15.01 -4.90
C GLY A 75 11.81 -15.46 -4.68
N VAL A 76 12.71 -14.54 -4.39
CA VAL A 76 14.13 -14.81 -4.11
C VAL A 76 14.49 -14.25 -2.76
N ALA A 77 15.19 -15.02 -1.92
CA ALA A 77 15.82 -14.52 -0.70
C ALA A 77 17.33 -14.78 -0.74
N ILE A 78 18.11 -13.76 -0.39
CA ILE A 78 19.56 -13.81 -0.25
C ILE A 78 19.88 -13.59 1.24
N VAL A 79 20.43 -14.60 1.90
CA VAL A 79 20.79 -14.59 3.31
C VAL A 79 22.18 -15.18 3.46
N ARG A 80 23.13 -14.46 4.05
CA ARG A 80 24.53 -14.93 4.20
C ARG A 80 25.10 -15.46 2.90
N ASP A 81 24.85 -14.73 1.80
CA ASP A 81 25.29 -15.06 0.44
C ASP A 81 24.66 -16.35 -0.17
N GLU A 82 23.76 -17.03 0.55
CA GLU A 82 22.97 -18.13 0.04
C GLU A 82 21.68 -17.61 -0.62
N ARG A 83 21.47 -17.99 -1.88
CA ARG A 83 20.29 -17.64 -2.68
C ARG A 83 19.26 -18.75 -2.67
N THR A 84 18.10 -18.49 -2.11
CA THR A 84 16.94 -19.40 -2.11
C THR A 84 15.88 -18.86 -3.07
N VAL A 85 15.33 -19.72 -3.93
CA VAL A 85 14.26 -19.38 -4.88
C VAL A 85 12.99 -20.15 -4.51
N HIS A 86 11.87 -19.45 -4.52
CA HIS A 86 10.55 -20.05 -4.31
C HIS A 86 9.61 -19.58 -5.41
N ARG A 87 8.98 -20.53 -6.10
CA ARG A 87 7.98 -20.24 -7.12
C ARG A 87 6.63 -20.00 -6.46
N GLY A 88 5.99 -18.87 -6.76
CA GLY A 88 4.72 -18.45 -6.18
C GLY A 88 3.67 -18.08 -7.23
N ASP A 89 2.63 -17.39 -6.77
CA ASP A 89 1.62 -16.81 -7.65
C ASP A 89 2.20 -15.58 -8.39
N ALA A 90 1.67 -15.31 -9.59
CA ALA A 90 2.09 -14.15 -10.37
C ALA A 90 1.81 -12.84 -9.64
N GLY A 91 2.86 -12.05 -9.44
CA GLY A 91 2.80 -10.68 -8.97
C GLY A 91 2.97 -9.71 -10.13
N PHE A 92 2.49 -8.49 -9.95
CA PHE A 92 2.54 -7.42 -10.93
C PHE A 92 3.20 -6.19 -10.32
N GLY A 93 4.03 -5.50 -11.09
CA GLY A 93 4.61 -4.21 -10.75
C GLY A 93 4.31 -3.18 -11.81
N ILE A 94 3.97 -1.97 -11.39
CA ILE A 94 3.77 -0.82 -12.27
C ILE A 94 4.40 0.41 -11.65
N GLY A 95 5.01 1.26 -12.46
CA GLY A 95 5.48 2.57 -12.01
C GLY A 95 4.30 3.39 -11.47
N ARG A 96 4.42 3.90 -10.23
CA ARG A 96 3.34 4.68 -9.60
C ARG A 96 2.94 5.89 -10.44
N ARG A 97 3.93 6.61 -10.99
CA ARG A 97 3.69 7.73 -11.92
C ARG A 97 2.87 7.29 -13.14
N ARG A 98 3.23 6.16 -13.74
CA ARG A 98 2.52 5.64 -14.92
C ARG A 98 1.08 5.26 -14.59
N MET A 99 0.86 4.61 -13.44
CA MET A 99 -0.51 4.28 -13.00
C MET A 99 -1.36 5.54 -12.81
N LEU A 100 -0.81 6.57 -12.13
CA LEU A 100 -1.53 7.83 -11.91
C LEU A 100 -1.84 8.55 -13.24
N ALA A 101 -0.88 8.60 -14.16
CA ALA A 101 -1.10 9.19 -15.49
C ALA A 101 -2.23 8.49 -16.25
N LEU A 102 -2.23 7.15 -16.29
CA LEU A 102 -3.28 6.37 -16.94
C LEU A 102 -4.68 6.62 -16.33
N LEU A 103 -4.75 6.73 -15.00
CA LEU A 103 -6.01 7.01 -14.33
C LEU A 103 -6.47 8.46 -14.53
N ALA A 104 -5.56 9.43 -14.55
CA ALA A 104 -5.89 10.83 -14.81
C ALA A 104 -6.38 11.02 -16.24
N GLU A 105 -5.65 10.53 -17.23
CA GLU A 105 -6.05 10.54 -18.65
C GLU A 105 -7.45 9.93 -18.84
N ARG A 106 -7.68 8.76 -18.24
CA ARG A 106 -9.00 8.11 -18.31
C ARG A 106 -10.11 8.92 -17.63
N ALA A 107 -9.83 9.57 -16.51
CA ALA A 107 -10.80 10.43 -15.83
C ALA A 107 -11.16 11.64 -16.70
N GLU A 108 -10.17 12.29 -17.32
CA GLU A 108 -10.36 13.43 -18.22
C GLU A 108 -11.13 13.05 -19.49
N ASP A 109 -10.85 11.90 -20.09
CA ASP A 109 -11.60 11.34 -21.23
C ASP A 109 -13.09 11.16 -20.93
N LEU A 110 -13.42 10.87 -19.68
CA LEU A 110 -14.79 10.76 -19.20
C LEU A 110 -15.42 12.12 -18.81
N GLY A 111 -14.67 13.23 -18.94
CA GLY A 111 -15.11 14.57 -18.61
C GLY A 111 -15.02 14.92 -17.12
N VAL A 112 -14.11 14.30 -16.39
CA VAL A 112 -13.70 14.75 -15.06
C VAL A 112 -12.74 15.93 -15.21
N ARG A 113 -12.92 16.97 -14.41
CA ARG A 113 -11.97 18.10 -14.33
C ARG A 113 -10.89 17.74 -13.32
N VAL A 114 -9.65 17.51 -13.77
CA VAL A 114 -8.50 17.28 -12.90
C VAL A 114 -7.65 18.55 -12.84
N GLU A 115 -7.51 19.13 -11.65
CA GLU A 115 -6.74 20.35 -11.40
C GLU A 115 -5.51 20.02 -10.57
N PHE A 116 -4.34 20.08 -11.23
CA PHE A 116 -3.04 19.94 -10.58
C PHE A 116 -2.55 21.26 -9.99
N GLU A 117 -1.57 21.22 -9.10
CA GLU A 117 -1.03 22.38 -8.37
C GLU A 117 -2.13 23.16 -7.61
N HIS A 118 -3.16 22.45 -7.17
CA HIS A 118 -4.32 23.01 -6.47
C HIS A 118 -4.47 22.36 -5.09
N ASP A 119 -3.96 23.04 -4.08
CA ASP A 119 -3.96 22.55 -2.68
C ASP A 119 -5.21 22.98 -1.93
N ILE A 120 -5.98 22.03 -1.44
CA ILE A 120 -7.14 22.25 -0.57
C ILE A 120 -6.71 22.10 0.88
N ILE A 121 -6.53 23.21 1.56
CA ILE A 121 -5.94 23.28 2.91
C ILE A 121 -6.94 23.06 4.05
N GLY A 122 -8.24 22.97 3.77
CA GLY A 122 -9.24 22.76 4.81
C GLY A 122 -10.68 22.69 4.29
N PRO A 123 -11.64 22.41 5.19
CA PRO A 123 -13.05 22.19 4.81
C PRO A 123 -13.78 23.44 4.33
N ASP A 124 -13.28 24.64 4.63
CA ASP A 124 -13.88 25.92 4.26
C ASP A 124 -13.37 26.45 2.90
N ALA A 125 -12.61 25.63 2.15
CA ALA A 125 -12.10 26.00 0.85
C ALA A 125 -13.25 26.30 -0.13
N PRO A 126 -13.18 27.41 -0.92
CA PRO A 126 -14.26 27.81 -1.80
C PRO A 126 -14.61 26.77 -2.87
N GLU A 127 -13.66 25.95 -3.28
CA GLU A 127 -13.82 24.85 -4.24
C GLU A 127 -14.79 23.78 -3.74
N LEU A 128 -14.91 23.63 -2.43
CA LEU A 128 -15.80 22.66 -1.78
C LEU A 128 -17.22 23.23 -1.60
N ALA A 129 -17.38 24.54 -1.78
CA ALA A 129 -18.66 25.19 -1.59
C ALA A 129 -19.71 24.69 -2.60
N GLY A 130 -20.88 24.29 -2.09
CA GLY A 130 -22.00 23.80 -2.91
C GLY A 130 -21.75 22.43 -3.55
N ALA A 131 -20.75 21.68 -3.14
CA ALA A 131 -20.61 20.28 -3.49
C ALA A 131 -21.66 19.42 -2.75
N ASP A 132 -22.36 18.55 -3.48
CA ASP A 132 -23.26 17.56 -2.90
C ASP A 132 -22.47 16.52 -2.08
N LEU A 133 -21.25 16.20 -2.51
CA LEU A 133 -20.34 15.30 -1.84
C LEU A 133 -18.89 15.79 -1.95
N VAL A 134 -18.19 15.81 -0.82
CA VAL A 134 -16.75 16.08 -0.70
C VAL A 134 -16.05 14.78 -0.33
N VAL A 135 -15.05 14.38 -1.12
CA VAL A 135 -14.25 13.17 -0.89
C VAL A 135 -12.84 13.56 -0.48
N ALA A 136 -12.45 13.24 0.75
CA ALA A 136 -11.08 13.38 1.23
C ALA A 136 -10.27 12.14 0.80
N ALA A 137 -9.52 12.29 -0.30
CA ALA A 137 -8.59 11.31 -0.86
C ALA A 137 -7.14 11.83 -0.84
N ASP A 138 -6.86 12.82 0.02
CA ASP A 138 -5.63 13.60 0.15
C ASP A 138 -4.53 12.90 0.98
N GLY A 139 -4.71 11.61 1.20
CA GLY A 139 -3.69 10.72 1.74
C GLY A 139 -3.53 10.77 3.26
N VAL A 140 -2.45 10.17 3.76
CA VAL A 140 -2.20 9.99 5.20
C VAL A 140 -2.14 11.32 5.98
N ASN A 141 -1.79 12.41 5.32
CA ASN A 141 -1.74 13.77 5.89
C ASN A 141 -2.98 14.59 5.57
N SER A 142 -4.14 13.96 5.38
CA SER A 142 -5.39 14.60 5.00
C SER A 142 -5.74 15.81 5.89
N ALA A 143 -5.80 17.01 5.28
CA ALA A 143 -6.20 18.23 5.96
C ALA A 143 -7.68 18.20 6.35
N LEU A 144 -8.52 17.62 5.48
CA LEU A 144 -9.97 17.49 5.73
C LEU A 144 -10.26 16.53 6.90
N ARG A 145 -9.51 15.44 7.02
CA ARG A 145 -9.61 14.53 8.17
C ARG A 145 -9.14 15.22 9.45
N GLU A 146 -7.98 15.86 9.42
CA GLU A 146 -7.40 16.50 10.61
C GLU A 146 -8.32 17.61 11.18
N ALA A 147 -8.96 18.41 10.34
CA ALA A 147 -9.94 19.40 10.75
C ALA A 147 -11.11 18.80 11.55
N HIS A 148 -11.34 17.50 11.44
CA HIS A 148 -12.44 16.78 12.10
C HIS A 148 -11.97 15.49 12.80
N ALA A 149 -10.69 15.39 13.20
CA ALA A 149 -10.07 14.19 13.76
C ALA A 149 -10.84 13.60 14.95
N GLY A 150 -11.38 14.46 15.83
CA GLY A 150 -12.20 14.05 16.98
C GLY A 150 -13.50 13.34 16.55
N HIS A 151 -14.16 13.81 15.48
CA HIS A 151 -15.36 13.16 14.93
C HIS A 151 -15.03 11.81 14.30
N PHE A 152 -13.99 11.76 13.47
CA PHE A 152 -13.57 10.52 12.82
C PHE A 152 -13.00 9.51 13.80
N GLY A 153 -12.59 9.94 14.99
CA GLY A 153 -11.89 9.11 15.97
C GLY A 153 -10.58 8.58 15.41
N SER A 154 -9.80 9.49 14.83
CA SER A 154 -8.52 9.20 14.19
C SER A 154 -7.49 8.77 15.22
N GLU A 155 -6.82 7.65 14.95
CA GLU A 155 -5.70 7.13 15.75
C GLU A 155 -4.52 6.87 14.82
N VAL A 156 -3.34 7.34 15.22
CA VAL A 156 -2.08 7.14 14.48
C VAL A 156 -1.09 6.41 15.37
N ALA A 157 -0.54 5.30 14.89
CA ALA A 157 0.54 4.58 15.53
C ALA A 157 1.76 4.55 14.60
N SER A 158 2.95 4.85 15.14
CA SER A 158 4.20 4.76 14.38
C SER A 158 4.83 3.37 14.55
N GLY A 159 5.32 2.80 13.44
CA GLY A 159 6.19 1.64 13.44
C GLY A 159 7.54 1.95 14.07
N ARG A 160 8.28 0.89 14.40
CA ARG A 160 9.59 1.03 15.02
C ARG A 160 10.70 1.29 14.01
N ASN A 161 10.70 0.53 12.91
CA ASN A 161 11.82 0.50 11.97
C ASN A 161 11.81 1.69 11.03
N PRO A 162 12.94 2.41 10.86
CA PRO A 162 13.12 3.32 9.74
C PRO A 162 13.26 2.55 8.43
N TYR A 163 12.70 3.13 7.37
CA TYR A 163 12.83 2.63 6.01
C TYR A 163 13.07 3.77 5.02
N ILE A 164 13.67 3.43 3.87
CA ILE A 164 13.84 4.34 2.75
C ILE A 164 13.35 3.66 1.46
N TRP A 165 12.63 4.42 0.64
CA TRP A 165 12.07 3.93 -0.62
C TRP A 165 12.86 4.45 -1.79
N LEU A 166 13.59 3.57 -2.46
CA LEU A 166 14.55 3.88 -3.52
C LEU A 166 14.13 3.24 -4.84
N GLY A 167 14.66 3.79 -5.93
CA GLY A 167 14.72 3.16 -7.24
C GLY A 167 16.08 2.53 -7.50
N THR A 168 16.18 1.75 -8.57
CA THR A 168 17.46 1.27 -9.12
C THR A 168 17.36 1.06 -10.63
N THR A 169 18.50 1.16 -11.31
CA THR A 169 18.62 0.81 -12.72
C THR A 169 18.68 -0.71 -12.97
N LYS A 170 18.86 -1.51 -11.92
CA LYS A 170 18.71 -2.97 -12.04
C LYS A 170 17.26 -3.35 -12.26
N VAL A 171 16.99 -4.12 -13.30
CA VAL A 171 15.66 -4.69 -13.54
C VAL A 171 15.58 -6.07 -12.90
N PHE A 172 14.68 -6.20 -11.90
CA PHE A 172 14.42 -7.47 -11.23
C PHE A 172 13.30 -8.22 -11.95
N ASP A 173 13.54 -9.50 -12.23
CA ASP A 173 12.60 -10.48 -12.80
C ASP A 173 11.85 -11.29 -11.74
N SER A 174 12.12 -11.01 -10.48
CA SER A 174 11.60 -11.71 -9.31
C SER A 174 11.34 -10.73 -8.16
N PHE A 175 10.47 -11.09 -7.22
CA PHE A 175 10.38 -10.37 -5.96
C PHE A 175 11.53 -10.81 -5.06
N SER A 176 12.53 -9.97 -4.90
CA SER A 176 13.80 -10.29 -4.26
C SER A 176 13.91 -9.69 -2.86
N PHE A 177 14.43 -10.47 -1.92
CA PHE A 177 14.77 -10.03 -0.56
C PHE A 177 16.27 -10.27 -0.33
N ALA A 178 16.97 -9.31 0.24
CA ALA A 178 18.35 -9.47 0.69
C ALA A 178 18.46 -9.06 2.15
N PHE A 179 19.07 -9.92 2.97
CA PHE A 179 19.30 -9.69 4.39
C PHE A 179 20.79 -9.68 4.64
N LYS A 180 21.31 -8.56 5.12
CA LYS A 180 22.75 -8.37 5.42
C LYS A 180 22.95 -8.21 6.92
N GLU A 181 23.86 -8.99 7.48
CA GLU A 181 24.32 -8.84 8.85
C GLU A 181 25.45 -7.81 8.89
N THR A 182 25.37 -6.88 9.81
CA THR A 182 26.39 -5.86 10.07
C THR A 182 26.84 -5.95 11.53
N GLU A 183 27.91 -5.26 11.91
CA GLU A 183 28.34 -5.16 13.30
C GLU A 183 27.30 -4.48 14.22
N HIS A 184 26.34 -3.74 13.62
CA HIS A 184 25.27 -3.03 14.32
C HIS A 184 23.91 -3.74 14.26
N GLY A 185 23.83 -4.93 13.63
CA GLY A 185 22.62 -5.70 13.47
C GLY A 185 22.24 -5.93 12.01
N TRP A 186 20.97 -6.27 11.77
CA TRP A 186 20.47 -6.64 10.46
C TRP A 186 19.89 -5.44 9.72
N ILE A 187 20.22 -5.34 8.41
CA ILE A 187 19.59 -4.46 7.44
C ILE A 187 19.11 -5.30 6.28
N TRP A 188 17.97 -4.96 5.70
CA TRP A 188 17.40 -5.73 4.58
C TRP A 188 16.83 -4.83 3.51
N CYS A 189 16.86 -5.35 2.30
CA CYS A 189 16.25 -4.74 1.12
C CYS A 189 15.27 -5.73 0.51
N TYR A 190 14.13 -5.25 0.05
CA TYR A 190 13.32 -5.98 -0.90
C TYR A 190 13.13 -5.16 -2.18
N ALA A 191 13.21 -5.87 -3.31
CA ALA A 191 13.25 -5.27 -4.61
C ALA A 191 12.34 -6.01 -5.60
N TYR A 192 11.76 -5.26 -6.52
CA TYR A 192 10.89 -5.79 -7.57
C TYR A 192 10.86 -4.86 -8.78
N GLY A 193 10.73 -5.44 -9.99
CA GLY A 193 10.58 -4.68 -11.23
C GLY A 193 9.24 -3.98 -11.30
N PHE A 194 9.21 -2.79 -11.89
CA PHE A 194 7.98 -2.07 -12.22
C PHE A 194 7.96 -1.51 -13.65
N SER A 195 9.07 -1.64 -14.36
CA SER A 195 9.21 -1.32 -15.79
C SER A 195 10.32 -2.15 -16.40
N GLY A 196 10.50 -2.06 -17.72
CA GLY A 196 11.62 -2.69 -18.43
C GLY A 196 12.98 -2.03 -18.16
N GLU A 197 13.03 -0.94 -17.41
CA GLU A 197 14.26 -0.14 -17.20
C GLU A 197 14.61 0.05 -15.72
N ARG A 198 13.64 -0.06 -14.82
CA ARG A 198 13.79 0.29 -13.39
C ARG A 198 13.04 -0.65 -12.47
N SER A 199 13.57 -0.75 -11.26
CA SER A 199 12.96 -1.47 -10.16
C SER A 199 12.88 -0.61 -8.90
N THR A 200 12.02 -1.02 -7.99
CA THR A 200 11.94 -0.49 -6.64
C THR A 200 12.91 -1.25 -5.74
N CYS A 201 13.57 -0.52 -4.83
CA CYS A 201 14.30 -1.05 -3.68
C CYS A 201 13.78 -0.37 -2.41
N VAL A 202 13.24 -1.14 -1.47
CA VAL A 202 12.88 -0.62 -0.15
C VAL A 202 13.88 -1.20 0.86
N VAL A 203 14.60 -0.33 1.53
CA VAL A 203 15.56 -0.73 2.56
C VAL A 203 14.99 -0.39 3.92
N GLU A 204 15.12 -1.30 4.87
CA GLU A 204 14.62 -1.18 6.24
C GLU A 204 15.62 -1.80 7.21
N CYS A 205 15.73 -1.26 8.43
CA CYS A 205 16.52 -1.82 9.52
C CYS A 205 15.94 -1.39 10.88
N SER A 206 16.49 -1.94 11.97
CA SER A 206 16.14 -1.45 13.31
C SER A 206 16.72 -0.05 13.56
N PRO A 207 16.16 0.74 14.51
CA PRO A 207 16.72 2.03 14.88
C PRO A 207 18.18 1.93 15.34
N GLU A 208 18.54 0.86 16.05
CA GLU A 208 19.88 0.62 16.54
C GLU A 208 20.87 0.38 15.38
N THR A 209 20.46 -0.40 14.38
CA THR A 209 21.27 -0.62 13.16
C THR A 209 21.38 0.67 12.35
N TRP A 210 20.29 1.44 12.22
CA TRP A 210 20.24 2.69 11.49
C TRP A 210 21.22 3.73 12.06
N THR A 211 21.19 3.94 13.39
CA THR A 211 22.12 4.83 14.08
C THR A 211 23.55 4.27 14.06
N GLY A 212 23.73 2.97 14.28
CA GLY A 212 25.06 2.34 14.27
C GLY A 212 25.78 2.46 12.93
N LEU A 213 25.03 2.41 11.82
CA LEU A 213 25.56 2.62 10.47
C LEU A 213 25.72 4.11 10.10
N GLY A 214 25.33 5.05 10.97
CA GLY A 214 25.40 6.49 10.71
C GLY A 214 24.35 7.00 9.73
N LEU A 215 23.35 6.19 9.35
CA LEU A 215 22.33 6.53 8.38
C LEU A 215 21.38 7.66 8.85
N ASP A 216 21.34 7.93 10.15
CA ASP A 216 20.62 9.03 10.79
C ASP A 216 21.28 10.41 10.59
N THR A 217 22.58 10.42 10.30
CA THR A 217 23.38 11.63 10.15
C THR A 217 23.97 11.82 8.75
N HIS A 218 24.03 10.76 7.96
CA HIS A 218 24.53 10.81 6.59
C HIS A 218 23.62 11.64 5.69
N GLY A 219 24.23 12.40 4.77
CA GLY A 219 23.51 12.95 3.62
C GLY A 219 23.01 11.86 2.68
N GLU A 220 22.15 12.22 1.71
CA GLU A 220 21.60 11.27 0.74
C GLU A 220 22.68 10.50 -0.01
N ALA A 221 23.67 11.20 -0.57
CA ALA A 221 24.75 10.57 -1.34
C ALA A 221 25.54 9.55 -0.53
N ASP A 222 25.90 9.87 0.73
CA ASP A 222 26.63 8.96 1.60
C ASP A 222 25.78 7.75 1.99
N SER A 223 24.48 7.97 2.25
CA SER A 223 23.53 6.90 2.51
C SER A 223 23.40 5.95 1.32
N LEU A 224 23.23 6.47 0.10
CA LEU A 224 23.14 5.65 -1.11
C LEU A 224 24.43 4.86 -1.35
N ASN A 225 25.59 5.49 -1.26
CA ASN A 225 26.91 4.84 -1.39
C ASN A 225 27.09 3.70 -0.38
N LEU A 226 26.67 3.88 0.88
CA LEU A 226 26.73 2.83 1.88
C LEU A 226 25.79 1.68 1.55
N LEU A 227 24.54 1.98 1.17
CA LEU A 227 23.54 0.96 0.82
C LEU A 227 23.94 0.17 -0.44
N GLU A 228 24.53 0.81 -1.44
CA GLU A 228 25.08 0.15 -2.64
C GLU A 228 26.19 -0.83 -2.30
N LYS A 229 27.09 -0.46 -1.38
CA LYS A 229 28.13 -1.37 -0.88
C LYS A 229 27.54 -2.56 -0.12
N LEU A 230 26.58 -2.32 0.77
CA LEU A 230 25.94 -3.37 1.58
C LEU A 230 25.14 -4.36 0.69
N PHE A 231 24.49 -3.86 -0.35
CA PHE A 231 23.65 -4.66 -1.23
C PHE A 231 24.29 -4.90 -2.62
N HIS A 232 25.61 -4.81 -2.72
CA HIS A 232 26.37 -4.98 -3.96
C HIS A 232 25.94 -6.24 -4.72
N ASP A 233 25.84 -7.40 -4.03
CA ASP A 233 25.47 -8.68 -4.65
C ASP A 233 24.02 -8.72 -5.15
N LEU A 234 23.11 -7.96 -4.51
CA LEU A 234 21.73 -7.80 -4.95
C LEU A 234 21.67 -6.89 -6.17
N LEU A 235 22.40 -5.78 -6.13
CA LEU A 235 22.36 -4.72 -7.15
C LEU A 235 23.19 -5.04 -8.39
N ASP A 236 24.18 -5.95 -8.29
CA ASP A 236 25.03 -6.36 -9.43
C ASP A 236 25.71 -5.18 -10.12
N GLY A 237 26.21 -4.22 -9.33
CA GLY A 237 26.89 -3.01 -9.81
C GLY A 237 25.95 -1.90 -10.32
N HIS A 238 24.64 -2.07 -10.23
CA HIS A 238 23.69 -1.01 -10.56
C HIS A 238 23.53 -0.02 -9.42
N GLU A 239 23.24 1.23 -9.76
CA GLU A 239 23.07 2.34 -8.83
C GLU A 239 21.70 2.31 -8.15
N LEU A 240 21.64 2.81 -6.90
CA LEU A 240 20.41 3.20 -6.22
C LEU A 240 20.06 4.64 -6.59
N ILE A 241 18.77 4.92 -6.73
CA ILE A 241 18.25 6.22 -7.09
C ILE A 241 17.37 6.70 -5.94
N GLY A 242 17.72 7.86 -5.36
CA GLY A 242 17.00 8.44 -4.23
C GLY A 242 15.62 8.93 -4.63
N ARG A 243 15.56 9.99 -5.42
CA ARG A 243 14.32 10.53 -6.01
C ARG A 243 14.58 11.06 -7.42
N ASP A 244 13.50 11.16 -8.19
CA ASP A 244 13.54 11.52 -9.60
C ASP A 244 13.76 13.04 -9.84
N ARG A 245 13.72 13.87 -8.76
CA ARG A 245 13.89 15.34 -8.84
C ARG A 245 14.87 15.84 -7.78
N ALA A 246 15.69 16.82 -8.15
CA ALA A 246 16.76 17.39 -7.32
C ALA A 246 16.26 18.02 -5.99
N ASP A 247 15.01 18.50 -5.94
CA ASP A 247 14.45 19.17 -4.77
C ASP A 247 13.85 18.20 -3.72
N ASP A 248 13.93 16.91 -3.96
CA ASP A 248 13.20 15.89 -3.24
C ASP A 248 14.13 14.75 -2.81
N ALA A 249 15.08 15.02 -1.91
CA ALA A 249 16.01 14.03 -1.37
C ALA A 249 15.28 12.82 -0.77
N ALA A 250 15.78 11.62 -1.02
CA ALA A 250 15.26 10.41 -0.38
C ALA A 250 15.42 10.50 1.13
N GLN A 251 14.35 10.25 1.87
CA GLN A 251 14.33 10.39 3.31
C GLN A 251 14.04 9.06 3.99
N TRP A 252 14.74 8.82 5.08
CA TRP A 252 14.36 7.78 6.02
C TRP A 252 13.07 8.17 6.74
N LEU A 253 12.12 7.26 6.75
CA LEU A 253 10.79 7.45 7.32
C LEU A 253 10.47 6.30 8.26
N THR A 254 9.57 6.53 9.20
CA THR A 254 8.89 5.47 9.94
C THR A 254 7.46 5.35 9.45
N PHE A 255 6.96 4.13 9.34
CA PHE A 255 5.61 3.91 8.85
C PHE A 255 4.57 4.35 9.89
N ARG A 256 3.53 5.07 9.44
CA ARG A 256 2.40 5.47 10.28
C ARG A 256 1.17 4.66 9.92
N THR A 257 0.65 3.91 10.88
CA THR A 257 -0.63 3.22 10.75
C THR A 257 -1.73 4.14 11.23
N LEU A 258 -2.62 4.51 10.31
CA LEU A 258 -3.79 5.34 10.57
C LEU A 258 -5.04 4.47 10.60
N THR A 259 -5.90 4.73 11.57
CA THR A 259 -7.27 4.18 11.63
C THR A 259 -8.27 5.26 11.97
N ASN A 260 -9.49 5.14 11.47
CA ASN A 260 -10.62 6.02 11.77
C ASN A 260 -11.85 5.18 12.17
N ARG A 261 -12.53 5.57 13.25
CA ARG A 261 -13.73 4.86 13.73
C ARG A 261 -14.96 5.14 12.88
N VAL A 262 -15.05 6.35 12.35
CA VAL A 262 -16.12 6.82 11.45
C VAL A 262 -15.45 7.34 10.18
N TRP A 263 -16.08 7.15 9.01
CA TRP A 263 -15.46 7.53 7.74
C TRP A 263 -16.22 8.62 6.99
N HIS A 264 -17.29 9.17 7.57
CA HIS A 264 -17.98 10.32 6.97
C HIS A 264 -18.50 11.28 8.06
N ARG A 265 -18.75 12.52 7.65
CA ARG A 265 -19.38 13.59 8.46
C ARG A 265 -20.21 14.48 7.53
N GLY A 266 -21.54 14.37 7.63
CA GLY A 266 -22.41 15.03 6.66
C GLY A 266 -22.10 14.59 5.24
N ASN A 267 -21.76 15.52 4.36
CA ASN A 267 -21.38 15.25 2.98
C ASN A 267 -19.86 15.07 2.77
N LEU A 268 -19.05 15.01 3.82
CA LEU A 268 -17.61 14.72 3.73
C LEU A 268 -17.36 13.24 4.01
N VAL A 269 -16.65 12.53 3.12
CA VAL A 269 -16.26 11.11 3.25
C VAL A 269 -14.76 10.92 3.07
N LEU A 270 -14.15 10.04 3.87
CA LEU A 270 -12.75 9.65 3.79
C LEU A 270 -12.57 8.48 2.81
N LEU A 271 -11.48 8.52 2.02
CA LEU A 271 -11.17 7.52 1.00
C LEU A 271 -9.67 7.20 0.97
N GLY A 272 -9.30 5.93 0.81
CA GLY A 272 -7.91 5.50 0.70
C GLY A 272 -7.08 5.84 1.95
N ASP A 273 -5.86 6.33 1.75
CA ASP A 273 -4.94 6.61 2.86
C ASP A 273 -5.41 7.76 3.78
N ALA A 274 -6.40 8.54 3.39
CA ALA A 274 -7.07 9.47 4.29
C ALA A 274 -7.97 8.75 5.30
N ALA A 275 -8.54 7.59 4.93
CA ALA A 275 -9.39 6.77 5.77
C ALA A 275 -8.59 5.78 6.63
N HIS A 276 -7.57 5.15 6.06
CA HIS A 276 -6.75 4.15 6.76
C HIS A 276 -5.42 3.90 6.03
N THR A 277 -4.40 3.48 6.77
CA THR A 277 -3.15 2.97 6.17
C THR A 277 -2.82 1.58 6.71
N THR A 278 -2.10 0.80 5.92
CA THR A 278 -1.58 -0.51 6.30
C THR A 278 -0.09 -0.58 6.00
N HIS A 279 0.67 -1.27 6.85
CA HIS A 279 2.13 -1.35 6.67
C HIS A 279 2.50 -1.85 5.28
N TYR A 280 3.46 -1.17 4.63
CA TYR A 280 3.86 -1.41 3.23
C TYR A 280 4.35 -2.83 2.96
N SER A 281 4.83 -3.54 3.99
CA SER A 281 5.41 -4.89 3.84
C SER A 281 4.48 -5.96 3.28
N ILE A 282 3.17 -5.68 3.19
CA ILE A 282 2.20 -6.57 2.53
C ILE A 282 1.87 -6.15 1.09
N GLY A 283 2.39 -5.01 0.62
CA GLY A 283 2.17 -4.52 -0.75
C GLY A 283 0.70 -4.21 -1.09
N ALA A 284 -0.12 -3.84 -0.11
CA ALA A 284 -1.58 -3.74 -0.30
C ALA A 284 -2.12 -2.31 -0.41
N GLY A 285 -1.35 -1.26 -0.09
CA GLY A 285 -1.86 0.11 0.04
C GLY A 285 -2.65 0.57 -1.20
N THR A 286 -2.06 0.48 -2.39
CA THR A 286 -2.73 0.86 -3.64
C THR A 286 -3.96 0.00 -3.94
N THR A 287 -3.87 -1.33 -3.72
CA THR A 287 -5.02 -2.24 -3.89
C THR A 287 -6.18 -1.85 -2.99
N LEU A 288 -5.92 -1.59 -1.71
CA LEU A 288 -6.94 -1.21 -0.75
C LEU A 288 -7.59 0.14 -1.09
N ALA A 289 -6.79 1.11 -1.55
CA ALA A 289 -7.26 2.41 -2.00
C ALA A 289 -8.21 2.31 -3.21
N LEU A 290 -7.89 1.47 -4.19
CA LEU A 290 -8.74 1.21 -5.35
C LEU A 290 -10.02 0.42 -4.97
N GLU A 291 -9.92 -0.50 -4.02
CA GLU A 291 -11.08 -1.21 -3.46
C GLU A 291 -12.02 -0.29 -2.67
N ASP A 292 -11.48 0.72 -1.98
CA ASP A 292 -12.28 1.73 -1.31
C ASP A 292 -13.08 2.54 -2.34
N ALA A 293 -12.45 2.92 -3.47
CA ALA A 293 -13.13 3.62 -4.55
C ALA A 293 -14.28 2.79 -5.14
N LEU A 294 -14.07 1.50 -5.40
CA LEU A 294 -15.12 0.58 -5.84
C LEU A 294 -16.28 0.51 -4.83
N ALA A 295 -15.97 0.35 -3.56
CA ALA A 295 -16.98 0.22 -2.52
C ALA A 295 -17.78 1.51 -2.29
N LEU A 296 -17.14 2.69 -2.42
CA LEU A 296 -17.84 3.97 -2.32
C LEU A 296 -18.73 4.20 -3.56
N ALA A 297 -18.22 3.90 -4.76
CA ALA A 297 -19.03 3.98 -5.99
C ALA A 297 -20.24 3.04 -5.93
N ASP A 298 -20.07 1.79 -5.48
CA ASP A 298 -21.19 0.86 -5.26
C ASP A 298 -22.24 1.41 -4.29
N ALA A 299 -21.80 2.02 -3.17
CA ALA A 299 -22.69 2.57 -2.17
C ALA A 299 -23.49 3.77 -2.70
N LEU A 300 -22.84 4.65 -3.47
CA LEU A 300 -23.49 5.81 -4.09
C LEU A 300 -24.41 5.43 -5.25
N GLY A 301 -24.13 4.34 -5.97
CA GLY A 301 -24.98 3.79 -7.03
C GLY A 301 -26.18 2.99 -6.53
N ALA A 302 -26.30 2.75 -5.21
CA ALA A 302 -27.45 2.03 -4.66
C ALA A 302 -28.76 2.80 -4.87
N PRO A 303 -29.91 2.11 -5.10
CA PRO A 303 -31.19 2.77 -5.29
C PRO A 303 -31.52 3.72 -4.12
N GLY A 304 -31.84 4.97 -4.44
CA GLY A 304 -32.20 5.99 -3.44
C GLY A 304 -31.02 6.67 -2.73
N ALA A 305 -29.78 6.21 -2.90
CA ALA A 305 -28.61 6.74 -2.23
C ALA A 305 -28.43 8.27 -2.42
N THR A 306 -28.67 8.74 -3.63
CA THR A 306 -28.47 10.16 -4.01
C THR A 306 -29.78 10.92 -4.29
N SER A 307 -30.93 10.23 -4.24
CA SER A 307 -32.23 10.80 -4.64
C SER A 307 -33.27 10.86 -3.52
N THR A 308 -33.04 10.20 -2.38
CA THR A 308 -33.98 10.22 -1.25
C THR A 308 -33.42 10.99 -0.06
N PRO A 309 -34.28 11.66 0.74
CA PRO A 309 -33.84 12.29 1.99
C PRO A 309 -33.11 11.28 2.90
N GLY A 310 -31.90 11.63 3.35
CA GLY A 310 -31.07 10.74 4.18
C GLY A 310 -30.40 9.58 3.43
N GLY A 311 -30.64 9.42 2.12
CA GLY A 311 -30.05 8.37 1.31
C GLY A 311 -28.54 8.44 1.25
N LEU A 312 -27.98 9.64 1.09
CA LEU A 312 -26.53 9.85 1.09
C LEU A 312 -25.88 9.42 2.42
N ASP A 313 -26.42 9.85 3.55
CA ASP A 313 -25.91 9.49 4.86
C ASP A 313 -25.95 7.97 5.10
N ALA A 314 -27.04 7.31 4.70
CA ALA A 314 -27.17 5.85 4.75
C ALA A 314 -26.14 5.14 3.86
N ALA A 315 -25.89 5.65 2.64
CA ALA A 315 -24.90 5.10 1.71
C ALA A 315 -23.47 5.23 2.28
N LEU A 316 -23.10 6.41 2.80
CA LEU A 316 -21.79 6.67 3.39
C LEU A 316 -21.57 5.86 4.69
N THR A 317 -22.63 5.69 5.50
CA THR A 317 -22.61 4.79 6.67
C THR A 317 -22.34 3.35 6.26
N SER A 318 -23.05 2.86 5.23
CA SER A 318 -22.89 1.50 4.71
C SER A 318 -21.49 1.26 4.15
N TYR A 319 -20.98 2.20 3.34
CA TYR A 319 -19.60 2.19 2.83
C TYR A 319 -18.59 2.04 3.96
N GLY A 320 -18.59 2.95 4.94
CA GLY A 320 -17.62 2.93 6.03
C GLY A 320 -17.71 1.67 6.89
N LYS A 321 -18.92 1.15 7.16
CA LYS A 321 -19.12 -0.10 7.91
C LYS A 321 -18.61 -1.31 7.15
N ARG A 322 -18.94 -1.43 5.86
CA ARG A 322 -18.51 -2.52 4.97
C ARG A 322 -16.99 -2.54 4.86
N ARG A 323 -16.37 -1.41 4.48
CA ARG A 323 -14.92 -1.36 4.25
C ARG A 323 -14.11 -1.63 5.49
N ARG A 324 -14.48 -1.06 6.64
CA ARG A 324 -13.78 -1.38 7.90
C ARG A 324 -13.83 -2.88 8.25
N ALA A 325 -14.94 -3.55 7.96
CA ALA A 325 -15.05 -5.00 8.20
C ALA A 325 -14.17 -5.80 7.21
N GLU A 326 -14.11 -5.40 5.94
CA GLU A 326 -13.29 -6.04 4.91
C GLU A 326 -11.79 -5.85 5.15
N LEU A 327 -11.38 -4.70 5.70
CA LEU A 327 -9.99 -4.35 6.01
C LEU A 327 -9.37 -5.15 7.15
N LEU A 328 -10.16 -5.73 8.06
CA LEU A 328 -9.65 -6.43 9.25
C LEU A 328 -8.59 -7.49 8.93
N SER A 329 -8.77 -8.22 7.83
CA SER A 329 -7.82 -9.26 7.42
C SER A 329 -6.50 -8.65 6.95
N ALA A 330 -6.55 -7.60 6.12
CA ALA A 330 -5.36 -6.91 5.62
C ALA A 330 -4.61 -6.19 6.75
N GLN A 331 -5.33 -5.52 7.65
CA GLN A 331 -4.74 -4.86 8.83
C GLN A 331 -4.05 -5.87 9.77
N SER A 332 -4.68 -7.04 9.98
CA SER A 332 -4.06 -8.13 10.73
C SER A 332 -2.77 -8.61 10.05
N ALA A 333 -2.83 -8.89 8.76
CA ALA A 333 -1.68 -9.35 7.99
C ALA A 333 -0.53 -8.31 8.01
N ALA A 334 -0.85 -7.04 7.83
CA ALA A 334 0.12 -5.94 7.87
C ALA A 334 0.80 -5.81 9.23
N ARG A 335 0.01 -5.88 10.32
CA ARG A 335 0.53 -5.82 11.68
C ARG A 335 1.51 -6.95 11.99
N TYR A 336 1.14 -8.21 11.67
CA TYR A 336 2.03 -9.34 11.94
C TYR A 336 3.23 -9.36 11.02
N SER A 337 3.09 -8.88 9.79
CA SER A 337 4.22 -8.68 8.88
C SER A 337 5.21 -7.64 9.43
N ALA A 338 4.75 -6.48 9.90
CA ALA A 338 5.59 -5.48 10.56
C ALA A 338 6.31 -6.07 11.77
N GLN A 339 5.59 -6.76 12.67
CA GLN A 339 6.18 -7.43 13.84
C GLN A 339 7.23 -8.48 13.47
N TRP A 340 7.07 -9.17 12.33
CA TRP A 340 8.08 -10.12 11.85
C TRP A 340 9.39 -9.42 11.54
N TYR A 341 9.36 -8.30 10.82
CA TYR A 341 10.53 -7.50 10.50
C TYR A 341 11.13 -6.83 11.74
N GLU A 342 10.32 -6.30 12.63
CA GLU A 342 10.78 -5.72 13.92
C GLU A 342 11.47 -6.75 14.84
N ASN A 343 11.20 -8.04 14.65
CA ASN A 343 11.80 -9.16 15.37
C ASN A 343 12.67 -10.03 14.46
N LEU A 344 13.24 -9.49 13.40
CA LEU A 344 14.01 -10.21 12.39
C LEU A 344 15.10 -11.13 12.98
N PRO A 345 15.92 -10.70 13.99
CA PRO A 345 16.98 -11.55 14.56
C PRO A 345 16.49 -12.92 15.06
N ARG A 346 15.23 -13.03 15.48
CA ARG A 346 14.60 -14.30 15.91
C ARG A 346 14.58 -15.35 14.80
N TYR A 347 14.51 -14.93 13.56
CA TYR A 347 14.36 -15.78 12.38
C TYR A 347 15.69 -16.02 11.65
N MET A 348 16.68 -15.15 11.87
CA MET A 348 17.96 -15.19 11.16
C MET A 348 18.92 -16.29 11.68
N SER A 349 18.56 -16.95 12.79
CA SER A 349 19.26 -18.16 13.27
C SER A 349 18.84 -19.44 12.52
N LEU A 350 17.80 -19.36 11.68
CA LEU A 350 17.34 -20.50 10.87
C LEU A 350 18.22 -20.69 9.64
N GLU A 351 18.17 -21.90 9.08
CA GLU A 351 18.70 -22.15 7.73
C GLU A 351 17.97 -21.26 6.71
N PRO A 352 18.66 -20.72 5.67
CA PRO A 352 18.07 -19.77 4.72
C PRO A 352 16.73 -20.21 4.11
N ALA A 353 16.62 -21.48 3.70
CA ALA A 353 15.36 -22.01 3.16
C ALA A 353 14.21 -22.05 4.19
N GLN A 354 14.52 -22.29 5.47
CA GLN A 354 13.53 -22.28 6.54
C GLN A 354 13.09 -20.83 6.84
N MET A 355 14.06 -19.92 6.92
CA MET A 355 13.79 -18.49 7.11
C MET A 355 12.90 -17.97 5.98
N PHE A 356 13.21 -18.27 4.71
CA PHE A 356 12.42 -17.84 3.57
C PHE A 356 10.99 -18.42 3.60
N ALA A 357 10.81 -19.67 4.00
CA ALA A 357 9.48 -20.24 4.19
C ALA A 357 8.68 -19.46 5.25
N LEU A 358 9.32 -19.07 6.37
CA LEU A 358 8.66 -18.27 7.41
C LEU A 358 8.44 -16.82 7.00
N LEU A 359 9.28 -16.23 6.16
CA LEU A 359 9.05 -14.95 5.51
C LEU A 359 7.73 -14.96 4.71
N GLY A 360 7.44 -16.06 3.99
CA GLY A 360 6.15 -16.27 3.33
C GLY A 360 4.96 -16.38 4.29
N GLN A 361 5.20 -16.73 5.56
CA GLN A 361 4.16 -16.87 6.61
C GLN A 361 4.12 -15.67 7.58
N ARG A 362 4.89 -14.59 7.33
CA ARG A 362 5.05 -13.44 8.25
C ARG A 362 3.75 -12.77 8.67
N HIS A 363 2.69 -12.93 7.89
CA HIS A 363 1.35 -12.39 8.18
C HIS A 363 0.52 -13.28 9.12
N SER A 364 1.04 -14.43 9.56
CA SER A 364 0.31 -15.35 10.45
C SER A 364 0.27 -14.83 11.88
N PRO A 365 -0.92 -14.74 12.50
CA PRO A 365 -1.04 -14.34 13.90
C PRO A 365 -0.48 -15.36 14.91
N LEU A 366 -0.16 -16.57 14.47
CA LEU A 366 0.40 -17.62 15.32
C LEU A 366 1.93 -17.58 15.36
N LEU A 367 2.58 -17.09 14.30
CA LEU A 367 4.03 -17.14 14.15
C LEU A 367 4.80 -16.42 15.27
N PRO A 368 4.37 -15.26 15.80
CA PRO A 368 5.06 -14.61 16.92
C PRO A 368 5.05 -15.43 18.23
N HIS A 369 4.08 -16.31 18.41
CA HIS A 369 3.83 -17.04 19.66
C HIS A 369 4.40 -18.45 19.68
N VAL A 370 4.91 -18.94 18.54
CA VAL A 370 5.45 -20.31 18.40
C VAL A 370 6.94 -20.23 18.08
N PRO A 371 7.82 -21.09 18.67
CA PRO A 371 9.21 -21.16 18.28
C PRO A 371 9.35 -21.34 16.76
N PRO A 372 10.24 -20.60 16.06
CA PRO A 372 10.29 -20.60 14.58
C PRO A 372 10.50 -21.99 13.98
N GLN A 373 11.39 -22.82 14.54
CA GLN A 373 11.64 -24.19 14.08
C GLN A 373 10.38 -25.08 14.21
N LEU A 374 9.63 -24.92 15.31
CA LEU A 374 8.40 -25.70 15.55
C LEU A 374 7.32 -25.26 14.56
N TYR A 375 7.15 -23.92 14.39
CA TYR A 375 6.20 -23.38 13.40
C TYR A 375 6.48 -23.90 11.99
N TYR A 376 7.75 -23.87 11.57
CA TYR A 376 8.18 -24.39 10.28
C TYR A 376 7.81 -25.88 10.11
N ARG A 377 8.07 -26.73 11.12
CA ARG A 377 7.71 -28.16 11.08
C ARG A 377 6.20 -28.37 10.97
N ILE A 378 5.40 -27.61 11.72
CA ILE A 378 3.94 -27.66 11.67
C ILE A 378 3.44 -27.23 10.29
N ASP A 379 3.99 -26.14 9.75
CA ASP A 379 3.62 -25.61 8.45
C ASP A 379 3.89 -26.62 7.33
N ARG A 380 5.08 -27.24 7.33
CA ARG A 380 5.44 -28.30 6.39
C ARG A 380 4.60 -29.58 6.54
N ALA A 381 4.25 -29.95 7.77
CA ALA A 381 3.33 -31.08 7.99
C ALA A 381 1.92 -30.74 7.46
N ALA A 382 1.46 -29.54 7.70
CA ALA A 382 0.16 -29.06 7.20
C ALA A 382 0.10 -28.97 5.66
N GLU A 383 1.21 -28.63 5.00
CA GLU A 383 1.29 -28.66 3.54
C GLU A 383 1.17 -30.08 2.94
N ARG A 384 1.62 -31.11 3.66
CA ARG A 384 1.55 -32.49 3.21
C ARG A 384 0.16 -33.11 3.39
N LEU A 385 -0.66 -32.55 4.27
CA LEU A 385 -2.01 -33.07 4.61
C LEU A 385 -3.07 -32.10 4.05
N GLU A 386 -3.71 -32.47 2.95
CA GLU A 386 -4.72 -31.62 2.27
C GLU A 386 -5.90 -31.21 3.18
N ALA A 387 -6.27 -32.05 4.12
CA ALA A 387 -7.30 -31.76 5.12
C ALA A 387 -6.88 -30.60 6.05
N LEU A 388 -5.61 -30.53 6.46
CA LEU A 388 -5.07 -29.43 7.28
C LEU A 388 -4.91 -28.15 6.49
N ARG A 389 -4.64 -28.21 5.19
CA ARG A 389 -4.65 -27.01 4.30
C ARG A 389 -6.03 -26.37 4.24
N ARG A 390 -7.10 -27.17 4.15
CA ARG A 390 -8.48 -26.67 4.18
C ARG A 390 -8.81 -26.04 5.54
N LEU A 391 -8.39 -26.67 6.63
CA LEU A 391 -8.57 -26.15 7.98
C LEU A 391 -7.80 -24.84 8.21
N LYS A 392 -6.55 -24.75 7.78
CA LYS A 392 -5.73 -23.55 7.88
C LYS A 392 -6.36 -22.36 7.11
N ARG A 393 -6.85 -22.60 5.89
CA ARG A 393 -7.57 -21.58 5.09
C ARG A 393 -8.88 -21.14 5.73
N TRP A 394 -9.57 -22.03 6.40
CA TRP A 394 -10.84 -21.75 7.08
C TRP A 394 -10.68 -21.03 8.43
N LEU A 395 -9.64 -21.38 9.22
CA LEU A 395 -9.37 -20.78 10.53
C LEU A 395 -8.69 -19.42 10.44
N GLY A 396 -7.77 -19.20 9.50
CA GLY A 396 -6.98 -17.97 9.41
C GLY A 396 -7.81 -16.69 9.44
N PRO A 397 -8.82 -16.51 8.56
CA PRO A 397 -9.67 -15.32 8.58
C PRO A 397 -10.56 -15.19 9.82
N ARG A 398 -10.91 -16.30 10.49
CA ARG A 398 -11.72 -16.28 11.72
C ARG A 398 -10.91 -15.87 12.94
N VAL A 399 -9.69 -16.37 13.07
CA VAL A 399 -8.76 -15.97 14.15
C VAL A 399 -8.37 -14.50 13.99
N ALA A 400 -8.07 -14.05 12.75
CA ALA A 400 -7.79 -12.67 12.48
C ALA A 400 -8.94 -11.74 12.91
N ARG A 401 -10.19 -12.09 12.59
CA ARG A 401 -11.39 -11.34 13.01
C ARG A 401 -11.62 -11.37 14.53
N ALA A 402 -11.42 -12.52 15.18
CA ALA A 402 -11.62 -12.65 16.62
C ALA A 402 -10.61 -11.85 17.45
N VAL A 403 -9.38 -11.71 16.97
CA VAL A 403 -8.31 -10.94 17.62
C VAL A 403 -8.52 -9.42 17.43
N HIS A 404 -9.08 -8.97 16.30
CA HIS A 404 -9.32 -7.54 16.03
C HIS A 404 -10.72 -7.06 16.47
N GLY A 405 -11.70 -7.94 16.58
CA GLY A 405 -13.08 -7.59 17.00
C GLY A 405 -13.28 -7.41 18.50
N ARG A 406 -12.23 -7.54 19.32
CA ARG A 406 -12.28 -7.39 20.79
C ARG A 406 -11.65 -6.09 21.30
N ARG A 407 -11.42 -5.10 20.43
CA ARG A 407 -10.97 -3.75 20.81
C ARG A 407 -11.97 -2.70 20.41
#